data_2c5edcf0798386c202ca66fe1adde0b0
#
_entry.id   2c5edcf0798386c202ca66fe1adde0b0
#
_cell.length_a   1.000
_cell.length_b   1.000
_cell.length_c   1.000
_cell.angle_alpha   90.00
_cell.angle_beta   90.00
_cell.angle_gamma   90.00
#
_symmetry.space_group_name_H-M   'P 1'
#
loop_
_entity.id
_entity.type
_entity.pdbx_description
1 polymer ?
#
loop_
_entity_poly.entity_id
_entity_poly.type
_entity_poly.pdbx_seq_one_letter_code
_entity_poly.pdbx_strand_id
1 'polypeptide(L)'
;MWWMKGKVLKIQQDGATPHTALNSVKDLEAAGSDDTSAPIEDRWTIKFVNQSPNSPDLNICDLGFFWSFKSRLRKKIAWSKDYQEMVRVVLEVFDAYPAESLDGIWGCLYNNYRSVLENDGGNQYKIAYNNGRKRARETGSSVDLELSRDLYNKVRRTLRL
;
A
#
# COMPACT_ATOMS: atom_id res chain seq x y z
N MET A 1 13.30 -10.56 -12.61
CA MET A 1 12.57 -10.61 -11.29
C MET A 1 11.95 -11.99 -11.10
N TRP A 2 12.81 -12.99 -10.84
CA TRP A 2 12.42 -14.42 -10.73
C TRP A 2 11.37 -14.72 -9.64
N TRP A 3 11.32 -13.91 -8.56
CA TRP A 3 10.38 -14.06 -7.44
C TRP A 3 8.93 -13.65 -7.77
N MET A 4 8.70 -13.02 -8.93
CA MET A 4 7.35 -12.62 -9.38
C MET A 4 6.70 -13.58 -10.38
N LYS A 5 7.41 -14.64 -10.80
CA LYS A 5 6.89 -15.63 -11.73
C LYS A 5 5.56 -16.23 -11.28
N GLY A 6 4.59 -16.26 -12.18
CA GLY A 6 3.24 -16.79 -11.91
C GLY A 6 2.43 -16.03 -10.87
N LYS A 7 2.86 -14.83 -10.42
CA LYS A 7 2.19 -14.07 -9.38
C LYS A 7 1.29 -12.98 -9.92
N VAL A 8 0.24 -12.70 -9.18
CA VAL A 8 -0.65 -11.56 -9.42
C VAL A 8 -0.26 -10.43 -8.46
N LEU A 9 0.24 -9.32 -9.01
CA LEU A 9 0.46 -8.09 -8.26
C LEU A 9 -0.84 -7.30 -8.23
N LYS A 10 -1.41 -7.12 -7.05
CA LYS A 10 -2.59 -6.29 -6.85
C LYS A 10 -2.18 -4.89 -6.46
N ILE A 11 -2.56 -3.90 -7.26
CA ILE A 11 -2.33 -2.48 -7.00
C ILE A 11 -3.65 -1.87 -6.54
N GLN A 12 -3.70 -1.43 -5.29
CA GLN A 12 -4.84 -0.70 -4.77
C GLN A 12 -4.78 0.74 -5.25
N GLN A 13 -5.90 1.24 -5.77
CA GLN A 13 -6.09 2.65 -6.14
C GLN A 13 -7.31 3.23 -5.44
N ASP A 14 -7.32 4.55 -5.25
CA ASP A 14 -8.52 5.25 -4.81
C ASP A 14 -9.57 5.32 -5.94
N GLY A 15 -10.79 5.71 -5.59
CA GLY A 15 -11.90 5.83 -6.53
C GLY A 15 -11.90 7.12 -7.35
N ALA A 16 -10.80 7.89 -7.40
CA ALA A 16 -10.74 9.13 -8.15
C ALA A 16 -10.92 8.89 -9.66
N THR A 17 -11.70 9.75 -10.31
CA THR A 17 -12.04 9.61 -11.75
C THR A 17 -10.79 9.46 -12.65
N PRO A 18 -9.67 10.19 -12.45
CA PRO A 18 -8.48 9.98 -13.26
C PRO A 18 -7.88 8.58 -13.14
N HIS A 19 -8.03 7.94 -11.98
CA HIS A 19 -7.48 6.61 -11.72
C HIS A 19 -8.39 5.48 -12.23
N THR A 20 -9.66 5.77 -12.44
CA THR A 20 -10.65 4.79 -12.92
C THR A 20 -10.91 4.86 -14.41
N ALA A 21 -10.22 5.73 -15.14
CA ALA A 21 -10.33 5.80 -16.58
C ALA A 21 -9.98 4.44 -17.21
N LEU A 22 -10.97 3.81 -17.83
CA LEU A 22 -10.92 2.41 -18.26
C LEU A 22 -9.71 2.09 -19.16
N ASN A 23 -9.32 3.03 -20.02
CA ASN A 23 -8.19 2.84 -20.92
C ASN A 23 -6.86 2.83 -20.15
N SER A 24 -6.67 3.76 -19.20
CA SER A 24 -5.44 3.82 -18.40
C SER A 24 -5.22 2.54 -17.57
N VAL A 25 -6.29 1.98 -17.00
CA VAL A 25 -6.21 0.72 -16.23
C VAL A 25 -5.84 -0.44 -17.16
N LYS A 26 -6.51 -0.56 -18.30
CA LYS A 26 -6.22 -1.63 -19.28
C LYS A 26 -4.81 -1.53 -19.84
N ASP A 27 -4.35 -0.32 -20.16
CA ASP A 27 -3.02 -0.09 -20.70
C ASP A 27 -1.94 -0.45 -19.68
N LEU A 28 -2.14 -0.11 -18.40
CA LEU A 28 -1.23 -0.47 -17.31
C LEU A 28 -1.24 -1.97 -16.99
N GLU A 29 -2.42 -2.60 -17.03
CA GLU A 29 -2.53 -4.05 -16.85
C GLU A 29 -1.85 -4.80 -18.00
N ALA A 30 -2.03 -4.32 -19.24
CA ALA A 30 -1.36 -4.87 -20.43
C ALA A 30 0.16 -4.68 -20.35
N ALA A 31 0.65 -3.49 -20.02
CA ALA A 31 2.08 -3.21 -19.89
C ALA A 31 2.74 -4.03 -18.76
N GLY A 32 2.00 -4.30 -17.67
CA GLY A 32 2.51 -5.09 -16.55
C GLY A 32 2.59 -6.58 -16.82
N SER A 33 1.92 -7.08 -17.87
CA SER A 33 1.95 -8.51 -18.23
C SER A 33 3.00 -8.84 -19.31
N ASP A 34 3.94 -7.94 -19.59
CA ASP A 34 4.61 -7.84 -20.88
C ASP A 34 6.00 -8.47 -21.00
N ASP A 35 6.21 -9.63 -20.44
CA ASP A 35 7.22 -10.51 -21.05
C ASP A 35 6.50 -11.58 -21.89
N THR A 36 6.03 -11.20 -23.07
CA THR A 36 5.38 -12.14 -24.01
C THR A 36 6.32 -13.24 -24.49
N SER A 37 7.62 -13.12 -24.26
CA SER A 37 8.63 -14.12 -24.57
C SER A 37 8.76 -15.22 -23.50
N ALA A 38 8.31 -14.92 -22.26
CA ALA A 38 8.36 -15.89 -21.17
C ALA A 38 7.20 -16.92 -21.25
N PRO A 39 7.41 -18.18 -20.80
CA PRO A 39 6.33 -19.13 -20.60
C PRO A 39 5.20 -18.56 -19.75
N ILE A 40 3.95 -18.97 -19.99
CA ILE A 40 2.76 -18.44 -19.30
C ILE A 40 2.88 -18.60 -17.79
N GLU A 41 3.44 -19.71 -17.31
CA GLU A 41 3.70 -20.00 -15.90
C GLU A 41 4.73 -19.07 -15.24
N ASP A 42 5.55 -18.43 -16.04
CA ASP A 42 6.59 -17.50 -15.59
C ASP A 42 6.16 -16.04 -15.63
N ARG A 43 5.04 -15.74 -16.27
CA ARG A 43 4.51 -14.38 -16.37
C ARG A 43 3.90 -13.94 -15.05
N TRP A 44 4.08 -12.67 -14.73
CA TRP A 44 3.33 -12.02 -13.66
C TRP A 44 2.27 -11.10 -14.26
N THR A 45 1.21 -10.84 -13.51
CA THR A 45 0.13 -9.97 -13.97
C THR A 45 -0.12 -8.87 -12.96
N ILE A 46 -0.47 -7.68 -13.46
CA ILE A 46 -0.98 -6.59 -12.62
C ILE A 46 -2.51 -6.62 -12.65
N LYS A 47 -3.11 -6.43 -11.48
CA LYS A 47 -4.54 -6.19 -11.33
C LYS A 47 -4.79 -4.98 -10.46
N PHE A 48 -5.62 -4.08 -10.89
CA PHE A 48 -6.05 -2.95 -10.09
C PHE A 48 -7.24 -3.34 -9.21
N VAL A 49 -7.21 -2.89 -7.96
CA VAL A 49 -8.26 -3.12 -6.98
C VAL A 49 -8.69 -1.76 -6.43
N ASN A 50 -9.96 -1.45 -6.53
CA ASN A 50 -10.47 -0.20 -5.96
C ASN A 50 -10.50 -0.27 -4.43
N GLN A 51 -10.07 0.80 -3.81
CA GLN A 51 -10.22 1.02 -2.37
C GLN A 51 -11.71 1.10 -2.01
N SER A 52 -12.04 0.66 -0.80
CA SER A 52 -13.38 0.90 -0.24
C SER A 52 -13.65 2.40 -0.17
N PRO A 53 -14.83 2.88 -0.56
CA PRO A 53 -15.17 4.29 -0.48
C PRO A 53 -15.00 4.84 0.94
N ASN A 54 -14.57 6.09 1.05
CA ASN A 54 -14.41 6.80 2.33
C ASN A 54 -13.52 6.10 3.38
N SER A 55 -12.50 5.36 2.93
CA SER A 55 -11.60 4.60 3.82
C SER A 55 -10.12 4.99 3.60
N PRO A 56 -9.72 6.25 3.87
CA PRO A 56 -8.32 6.68 3.71
C PRO A 56 -7.36 5.98 4.67
N ASP A 57 -7.87 5.47 5.77
CA ASP A 57 -7.17 4.66 6.77
C ASP A 57 -6.82 3.24 6.28
N LEU A 58 -7.39 2.82 5.15
CA LEU A 58 -7.05 1.58 4.43
C LEU A 58 -6.22 1.82 3.16
N ASN A 59 -5.71 3.05 2.98
CA ASN A 59 -4.81 3.42 1.90
C ASN A 59 -3.43 3.79 2.48
N ILE A 60 -2.42 3.04 2.13
CA ILE A 60 -1.05 3.26 2.64
C ILE A 60 -0.51 4.65 2.35
N CYS A 61 -0.89 5.22 1.20
CA CYS A 61 -0.46 6.55 0.79
C CYS A 61 -1.03 7.63 1.71
N ASP A 62 -2.33 7.56 1.99
CA ASP A 62 -3.04 8.53 2.84
C ASP A 62 -2.74 8.28 4.32
N LEU A 63 -2.61 7.02 4.72
CA LEU A 63 -2.35 6.63 6.12
C LEU A 63 -1.03 7.19 6.66
N GLY A 64 -0.03 7.39 5.80
CA GLY A 64 1.22 7.93 6.30
C GLY A 64 2.31 8.19 5.28
N PHE A 65 2.30 7.55 4.13
CA PHE A 65 3.37 7.70 3.14
C PHE A 65 3.48 9.15 2.66
N PHE A 66 2.40 9.74 2.16
CA PHE A 66 2.41 11.09 1.63
C PHE A 66 2.82 12.13 2.67
N TRP A 67 2.36 12.00 3.91
CA TRP A 67 2.77 12.91 4.97
C TRP A 67 4.26 12.79 5.28
N SER A 68 4.75 11.60 5.46
CA SER A 68 6.16 11.32 5.75
C SER A 68 7.07 11.75 4.60
N PHE A 69 6.69 11.44 3.37
CA PHE A 69 7.41 11.83 2.16
C PHE A 69 7.48 13.35 2.00
N LYS A 70 6.34 14.04 2.07
CA LYS A 70 6.27 15.51 2.01
C LYS A 70 7.10 16.18 3.12
N SER A 71 7.11 15.60 4.32
CA SER A 71 7.93 16.12 5.42
C SER A 71 9.42 16.03 5.12
N ARG A 72 9.89 14.96 4.49
CA ARG A 72 11.28 14.80 4.05
C ARG A 72 11.61 15.72 2.88
N LEU A 73 10.72 15.83 1.93
CA LEU A 73 10.85 16.68 0.76
C LEU A 73 11.00 18.16 1.16
N ARG A 74 10.17 18.65 2.08
CA ARG A 74 10.25 20.04 2.59
C ARG A 74 11.59 20.39 3.20
N LYS A 75 12.33 19.44 3.74
CA LYS A 75 13.67 19.65 4.30
C LYS A 75 14.75 19.83 3.24
N LYS A 76 14.52 19.30 2.03
CA LYS A 76 15.48 19.33 0.92
C LYS A 76 15.14 20.37 -0.14
N ILE A 77 13.86 20.67 -0.37
CA ILE A 77 13.44 21.71 -1.30
C ILE A 77 13.62 23.08 -0.63
N ALA A 78 14.75 23.71 -0.89
CA ALA A 78 14.87 25.15 -0.75
C ALA A 78 14.25 25.75 -2.03
N TRP A 79 13.03 26.27 -1.94
CA TRP A 79 12.29 27.12 -2.90
C TRP A 79 12.92 27.27 -4.31
N SER A 80 13.27 26.17 -4.96
CA SER A 80 13.73 26.21 -6.35
C SER A 80 12.54 26.52 -7.24
N LYS A 81 12.71 27.52 -8.12
CA LYS A 81 11.75 27.83 -9.19
C LYS A 81 11.97 26.95 -10.42
N ASP A 82 13.03 26.14 -10.41
CA ASP A 82 13.36 25.23 -11.51
C ASP A 82 12.63 23.91 -11.35
N TYR A 83 11.78 23.61 -12.32
CA TYR A 83 11.00 22.37 -12.38
C TYR A 83 11.90 21.11 -12.44
N GLN A 84 12.99 21.17 -13.22
CA GLN A 84 13.88 20.01 -13.37
C GLN A 84 14.59 19.69 -12.05
N GLU A 85 15.03 20.73 -11.35
CA GLU A 85 15.62 20.57 -10.02
C GLU A 85 14.61 20.02 -9.01
N MET A 86 13.36 20.47 -9.06
CA MET A 86 12.31 19.90 -8.20
C MET A 86 12.11 18.42 -8.47
N VAL A 87 12.04 17.99 -9.72
CA VAL A 87 11.90 16.57 -10.09
C VAL A 87 13.09 15.76 -9.56
N ARG A 88 14.32 16.28 -9.74
CA ARG A 88 15.53 15.61 -9.24
C ARG A 88 15.47 15.39 -7.73
N VAL A 89 15.11 16.43 -6.97
CA VAL A 89 15.00 16.33 -5.50
C VAL A 89 13.89 15.36 -5.07
N VAL A 90 12.76 15.34 -5.78
CA VAL A 90 11.68 14.37 -5.52
C VAL A 90 12.16 12.95 -5.69
N LEU A 91 12.87 12.64 -6.79
CA LEU A 91 13.42 11.31 -7.06
C LEU A 91 14.47 10.92 -6.01
N GLU A 92 15.39 11.81 -5.65
CA GLU A 92 16.37 11.55 -4.58
C GLU A 92 15.70 11.22 -3.22
N VAL A 93 14.65 11.97 -2.87
CA VAL A 93 13.94 11.71 -1.61
C VAL A 93 13.19 10.38 -1.66
N PHE A 94 12.69 10.02 -2.84
CA PHE A 94 12.01 8.74 -3.04
C PHE A 94 12.98 7.57 -2.92
N ASP A 95 14.11 7.63 -3.63
CA ASP A 95 15.13 6.58 -3.62
C ASP A 95 15.78 6.39 -2.24
N ALA A 96 15.95 7.50 -1.50
CA ALA A 96 16.47 7.48 -0.14
C ALA A 96 15.40 7.25 0.94
N TYR A 97 14.17 6.86 0.56
CA TYR A 97 13.11 6.67 1.55
C TYR A 97 13.37 5.41 2.40
N PRO A 98 13.43 5.53 3.75
CA PRO A 98 13.82 4.41 4.60
C PRO A 98 12.79 3.28 4.61
N ALA A 99 13.26 2.05 4.43
CA ALA A 99 12.44 0.85 4.47
C ALA A 99 11.68 0.71 5.80
N GLU A 100 12.32 1.03 6.93
CA GLU A 100 11.70 0.98 8.26
C GLU A 100 10.52 1.95 8.41
N SER A 101 10.53 3.05 7.64
CA SER A 101 9.40 3.98 7.61
C SER A 101 8.22 3.37 6.86
N LEU A 102 8.47 2.66 5.76
CA LEU A 102 7.44 1.90 5.03
C LEU A 102 6.88 0.78 5.89
N ASP A 103 7.72 -0.02 6.52
CA ASP A 103 7.32 -1.10 7.43
C ASP A 103 6.41 -0.58 8.53
N GLY A 104 6.74 0.57 9.12
CA GLY A 104 5.90 1.20 10.14
C GLY A 104 4.52 1.60 9.62
N ILE A 105 4.42 2.07 8.37
CA ILE A 105 3.14 2.43 7.74
C ILE A 105 2.34 1.16 7.39
N TRP A 106 2.99 0.14 6.85
CA TRP A 106 2.38 -1.17 6.61
C TRP A 106 1.83 -1.78 7.89
N GLY A 107 2.58 -1.74 9.00
CA GLY A 107 2.10 -2.19 10.29
C GLY A 107 0.85 -1.47 10.76
N CYS A 108 0.75 -0.15 10.52
CA CYS A 108 -0.48 0.61 10.79
C CYS A 108 -1.65 0.14 9.92
N LEU A 109 -1.42 -0.06 8.62
CA LEU A 109 -2.43 -0.53 7.68
C LEU A 109 -3.01 -1.89 8.11
N TYR A 110 -2.14 -2.84 8.44
CA TYR A 110 -2.59 -4.16 8.91
C TYR A 110 -3.40 -4.10 10.21
N ASN A 111 -2.99 -3.26 11.16
CA ASN A 111 -3.77 -3.05 12.37
C ASN A 111 -5.15 -2.46 12.08
N ASN A 112 -5.26 -1.56 11.10
CA ASN A 112 -6.54 -1.02 10.68
C ASN A 112 -7.41 -2.09 10.00
N TYR A 113 -6.85 -2.90 9.10
CA TYR A 113 -7.58 -4.05 8.54
C TYR A 113 -8.09 -5.00 9.62
N ARG A 114 -7.24 -5.32 10.60
CA ARG A 114 -7.64 -6.13 11.74
C ARG A 114 -8.80 -5.49 12.51
N SER A 115 -8.72 -4.18 12.78
CA SER A 115 -9.77 -3.45 13.47
C SER A 115 -11.10 -3.46 12.70
N VAL A 116 -11.06 -3.32 11.38
CA VAL A 116 -12.25 -3.48 10.52
C VAL A 116 -12.86 -4.86 10.68
N LEU A 117 -12.05 -5.93 10.66
CA LEU A 117 -12.52 -7.30 10.80
C LEU A 117 -13.10 -7.57 12.20
N GLU A 118 -12.49 -7.02 13.25
CA GLU A 118 -12.98 -7.10 14.63
C GLU A 118 -14.33 -6.39 14.82
N ASN A 119 -14.57 -5.33 14.04
CA ASN A 119 -15.80 -4.52 14.06
C ASN A 119 -16.78 -4.87 12.92
N ASP A 120 -16.72 -6.10 12.40
CA ASP A 120 -17.64 -6.63 11.38
C ASP A 120 -17.77 -5.75 10.12
N GLY A 121 -16.68 -5.10 9.72
CA GLY A 121 -16.62 -4.20 8.57
C GLY A 121 -17.00 -2.75 8.90
N GLY A 122 -17.34 -2.45 10.15
CA GLY A 122 -17.65 -1.09 10.59
C GLY A 122 -16.41 -0.21 10.70
N ASN A 123 -16.61 1.10 10.71
CA ASN A 123 -15.55 2.12 10.82
C ASN A 123 -15.45 2.74 12.23
N GLN A 124 -16.13 2.18 13.23
CA GLN A 124 -16.12 2.67 14.60
C GLN A 124 -14.93 2.10 15.39
N TYR A 125 -13.72 2.40 14.95
CA TYR A 125 -12.49 1.99 15.62
C TYR A 125 -11.47 3.13 15.64
N LYS A 126 -10.53 3.05 16.56
CA LYS A 126 -9.43 4.02 16.63
C LYS A 126 -8.36 3.68 15.61
N ILE A 127 -8.08 4.59 14.69
CA ILE A 127 -7.04 4.41 13.68
C ILE A 127 -5.67 4.23 14.35
N ALA A 128 -4.95 3.19 13.95
CA ALA A 128 -3.67 2.82 14.53
C ALA A 128 -2.50 3.52 13.85
N TYR A 129 -2.29 4.82 14.11
CA TYR A 129 -1.18 5.58 13.50
C TYR A 129 0.23 5.23 14.02
N ASN A 130 0.35 4.69 15.23
CA ASN A 130 1.64 4.56 15.92
C ASN A 130 2.01 3.14 16.38
N ASN A 131 1.07 2.22 16.40
CA ASN A 131 1.29 0.89 17.00
C ASN A 131 2.27 0.03 16.19
N GLY A 132 2.28 0.16 14.87
CA GLY A 132 3.22 -0.58 14.01
C GLY A 132 4.67 -0.16 14.23
N ARG A 133 4.95 1.14 14.38
CA ARG A 133 6.31 1.65 14.63
C ARG A 133 6.85 1.26 16.00
N LYS A 134 6.00 1.31 17.02
CA LYS A 134 6.39 0.91 18.39
C LYS A 134 6.73 -0.57 18.41
N ARG A 135 5.89 -1.42 17.83
CA ARG A 135 6.09 -2.86 17.77
C ARG A 135 7.32 -3.24 16.96
N ALA A 136 7.54 -2.64 15.79
CA ALA A 136 8.72 -2.88 14.97
C ALA A 136 10.03 -2.59 15.74
N ARG A 137 10.05 -1.54 16.57
CA ARG A 137 11.20 -1.23 17.44
C ARG A 137 11.40 -2.22 18.57
N GLU A 138 10.32 -2.74 19.14
CA GLU A 138 10.36 -3.64 20.30
C GLU A 138 10.65 -5.09 19.91
N THR A 139 10.19 -5.54 18.76
CA THR A 139 10.26 -6.95 18.34
C THR A 139 11.23 -7.21 17.20
N GLY A 140 11.78 -6.18 16.57
CA GLY A 140 12.59 -6.31 15.35
C GLY A 140 11.81 -6.86 14.15
N SER A 141 10.50 -7.12 14.29
CA SER A 141 9.60 -7.58 13.25
C SER A 141 8.62 -6.48 12.90
N SER A 142 8.59 -6.11 11.63
CA SER A 142 7.77 -5.01 11.16
C SER A 142 6.27 -5.30 11.19
N VAL A 143 5.86 -6.53 10.97
CA VAL A 143 4.44 -6.87 10.83
C VAL A 143 4.15 -8.26 11.36
N ASP A 144 3.30 -8.36 12.37
CA ASP A 144 2.64 -9.59 12.76
C ASP A 144 1.32 -9.67 11.98
N LEU A 145 1.35 -10.44 10.91
CA LEU A 145 0.20 -10.65 10.01
C LEU A 145 -0.73 -11.75 10.48
N GLU A 146 -0.45 -12.39 11.60
CA GLU A 146 -1.27 -13.48 12.08
C GLU A 146 -2.59 -12.95 12.64
N LEU A 147 -3.67 -13.37 12.02
CA LEU A 147 -5.01 -13.24 12.59
C LEU A 147 -5.19 -14.36 13.62
N SER A 148 -5.77 -14.02 14.77
CA SER A 148 -6.17 -15.06 15.71
C SER A 148 -7.13 -16.03 15.04
N ARG A 149 -7.06 -17.32 15.42
CA ARG A 149 -7.93 -18.35 14.87
C ARG A 149 -9.41 -18.03 15.05
N ASP A 150 -9.75 -17.37 16.15
CA ASP A 150 -11.13 -16.97 16.45
C ASP A 150 -11.62 -15.88 15.49
N LEU A 151 -10.78 -14.86 15.24
CA LEU A 151 -11.10 -13.79 14.28
C LEU A 151 -11.22 -14.36 12.86
N TYR A 152 -10.31 -15.25 12.46
CA TYR A 152 -10.39 -15.94 11.18
C TYR A 152 -11.69 -16.72 11.03
N ASN A 153 -12.09 -17.50 12.05
CA ASN A 153 -13.32 -18.26 12.04
C ASN A 153 -14.57 -17.37 12.02
N LYS A 154 -14.54 -16.25 12.78
CA LYS A 154 -15.59 -15.24 12.75
C LYS A 154 -15.78 -14.69 11.33
N VAL A 155 -14.71 -14.24 10.70
CA VAL A 155 -14.74 -13.66 9.34
C VAL A 155 -15.24 -14.69 8.32
N ARG A 156 -14.76 -15.93 8.37
CA ARG A 156 -15.24 -17.00 7.47
C ARG A 156 -16.75 -17.21 7.57
N ARG A 157 -17.30 -17.23 8.78
CA ARG A 157 -18.76 -17.39 8.98
C ARG A 157 -19.52 -16.21 8.38
N THR A 158 -19.05 -14.98 8.63
CA THR A 158 -19.69 -13.76 8.12
C THR A 158 -19.68 -13.71 6.59
N LEU A 159 -18.58 -14.09 5.96
CA LEU A 159 -18.42 -14.06 4.50
C LEU A 159 -18.92 -15.34 3.80
N ARG A 160 -19.40 -16.33 4.55
CA ARG A 160 -19.87 -17.63 4.04
C ARG A 160 -18.82 -18.35 3.15
N LEU A 161 -17.55 -18.27 3.52
CA LEU A 161 -16.40 -18.90 2.85
C LEU A 161 -16.12 -20.32 3.36
#